data_1f395c6148f5f07d40dcd387aaf47595
#
_entry.id   1f395c6148f5f07d40dcd387aaf47595
#
_cell.length_a   1.000
_cell.length_b   1.000
_cell.length_c   1.000
_cell.angle_alpha   90.00
_cell.angle_beta   90.00
_cell.angle_gamma   90.00
#
_symmetry.space_group_name_H-M   'P 1'
#
loop_
_entity.id
_entity.type
_entity.pdbx_description
1 polymer ?
#
loop_
_entity_poly.entity_id
_entity_poly.type
_entity_poly.pdbx_seq_one_letter_code
_entity_poly.pdbx_strand_id
1 'polypeptide(L)'
;MKVGIDSYCYHRFFGEVYPQQSDPGRRMTLEDFLQRARQLQAGGVSIESCFVPNKDPGYLREVKAMLDEFGMDRVWAWGHPDGLEGGRNREAYREMIASLDQAAWVGAGVMRVVGSSLSFRHEPHEPQIARLTEMFREAVKAAQDRGIRLAVENHIDFTAEEILRLLGEVGSPYLGLNFDTGNFLRLLDDPVKAMKKLAPFVLATHVKDLKPQKGVSADEWFFFSSTPVGDGLVEIEQLVRLLDEAGYQGFLAVEIDFLHPDYGGDEDGAVARSLQELRRITAALAKGKEAEV
;
A
#
# COMPACT_ATOMS: atom_id res chain seq x y z
N MET A 1 9.99 -14.06 -0.63
CA MET A 1 8.77 -13.21 -0.51
C MET A 1 7.81 -13.54 -1.64
N LYS A 2 6.50 -13.54 -1.38
CA LYS A 2 5.45 -13.61 -2.41
C LYS A 2 5.32 -12.28 -3.14
N VAL A 3 4.71 -12.30 -4.32
CA VAL A 3 4.40 -11.10 -5.12
C VAL A 3 2.90 -10.99 -5.27
N GLY A 4 2.35 -9.81 -5.11
CA GLY A 4 0.90 -9.56 -5.09
C GLY A 4 0.52 -8.26 -5.79
N ILE A 5 -0.75 -7.90 -5.69
CA ILE A 5 -1.34 -6.74 -6.38
C ILE A 5 -2.21 -5.97 -5.38
N ASP A 6 -2.07 -4.63 -5.37
CA ASP A 6 -3.07 -3.77 -4.75
C ASP A 6 -4.23 -3.50 -5.72
N SER A 7 -5.45 -3.51 -5.21
CA SER A 7 -6.65 -3.24 -6.01
C SER A 7 -6.68 -1.83 -6.60
N TYR A 8 -5.92 -0.89 -6.02
CA TYR A 8 -5.79 0.47 -6.55
C TYR A 8 -5.17 0.53 -7.95
N CYS A 9 -4.41 -0.51 -8.36
CA CYS A 9 -3.95 -0.64 -9.75
C CYS A 9 -5.09 -0.53 -10.78
N TYR A 10 -6.30 -0.87 -10.37
CA TYR A 10 -7.49 -0.88 -11.22
C TYR A 10 -8.53 0.15 -10.81
N HIS A 11 -8.15 1.21 -10.06
CA HIS A 11 -9.06 2.23 -9.53
C HIS A 11 -10.00 2.82 -10.60
N ARG A 12 -9.51 3.08 -11.82
CA ARG A 12 -10.35 3.56 -12.92
C ARG A 12 -11.45 2.58 -13.31
N PHE A 13 -11.16 1.28 -13.22
CA PHE A 13 -12.14 0.22 -13.51
C PHE A 13 -13.15 0.06 -12.36
N PHE A 14 -12.79 0.43 -11.14
CA PHE A 14 -13.72 0.55 -10.02
C PHE A 14 -14.54 1.84 -10.04
N GLY A 15 -14.22 2.76 -10.95
CA GLY A 15 -14.96 4.00 -11.17
C GLY A 15 -14.32 5.25 -10.57
N GLU A 16 -13.17 5.12 -9.95
CA GLU A 16 -12.38 6.26 -9.49
C GLU A 16 -11.46 6.73 -10.61
N VAL A 17 -11.86 7.81 -11.28
CA VAL A 17 -11.15 8.38 -12.44
C VAL A 17 -10.74 9.81 -12.12
N TYR A 18 -9.44 10.08 -12.08
CA TYR A 18 -8.92 11.43 -11.88
C TYR A 18 -9.22 12.33 -13.08
N PRO A 19 -9.33 13.66 -12.89
CA PRO A 19 -9.64 14.61 -13.98
C PRO A 19 -8.70 14.51 -15.19
N GLN A 20 -7.45 14.08 -14.97
CA GLN A 20 -6.42 13.94 -16.00
C GLN A 20 -6.44 12.57 -16.68
N GLN A 21 -7.28 11.65 -16.24
CA GLN A 21 -7.42 10.31 -16.79
C GLN A 21 -8.67 10.17 -17.65
N SER A 22 -8.66 9.21 -18.56
CA SER A 22 -9.84 8.81 -19.32
C SER A 22 -10.57 7.68 -18.61
N ASP A 23 -11.89 7.68 -18.64
CA ASP A 23 -12.70 6.53 -18.21
C ASP A 23 -12.41 5.33 -19.13
N PRO A 24 -12.11 4.15 -18.59
CA PRO A 24 -11.81 2.95 -19.39
C PRO A 24 -13.04 2.38 -20.12
N GLY A 25 -14.23 2.93 -19.91
CA GLY A 25 -15.48 2.51 -20.57
C GLY A 25 -16.04 1.15 -20.11
N ARG A 26 -15.39 0.54 -19.14
CA ARG A 26 -15.83 -0.73 -18.51
C ARG A 26 -15.61 -0.67 -17.00
N ARG A 27 -16.37 -1.49 -16.27
CA ARG A 27 -16.24 -1.62 -14.82
C ARG A 27 -15.74 -3.01 -14.45
N MET A 28 -15.11 -3.10 -13.30
CA MET A 28 -14.59 -4.30 -12.66
C MET A 28 -15.28 -4.45 -11.30
N THR A 29 -15.73 -5.63 -10.96
CA THR A 29 -16.17 -5.97 -9.61
C THR A 29 -14.98 -6.44 -8.77
N LEU A 30 -15.17 -6.58 -7.45
CA LEU A 30 -14.14 -7.15 -6.59
C LEU A 30 -13.81 -8.59 -7.03
N GLU A 31 -14.82 -9.37 -7.39
CA GLU A 31 -14.64 -10.74 -7.85
C GLU A 31 -13.84 -10.79 -9.16
N ASP A 32 -14.10 -9.88 -10.11
CA ASP A 32 -13.31 -9.76 -11.36
C ASP A 32 -11.84 -9.47 -11.04
N PHE A 33 -11.58 -8.57 -10.10
CA PHE A 33 -10.22 -8.27 -9.62
C PHE A 33 -9.55 -9.52 -9.02
N LEU A 34 -10.22 -10.24 -8.14
CA LEU A 34 -9.68 -11.45 -7.52
C LEU A 34 -9.42 -12.56 -8.56
N GLN A 35 -10.30 -12.73 -9.52
CA GLN A 35 -10.08 -13.65 -10.64
C GLN A 35 -8.89 -13.20 -11.51
N ARG A 36 -8.75 -11.89 -11.75
CA ARG A 36 -7.60 -11.38 -12.50
C ARG A 36 -6.30 -11.59 -11.73
N ALA A 37 -6.27 -11.33 -10.44
CA ALA A 37 -5.13 -11.62 -9.58
C ALA A 37 -4.74 -13.11 -9.63
N ARG A 38 -5.73 -14.03 -9.61
CA ARG A 38 -5.51 -15.47 -9.79
C ARG A 38 -4.90 -15.79 -11.15
N GLN A 39 -5.43 -15.22 -12.25
CA GLN A 39 -4.88 -15.42 -13.60
C GLN A 39 -3.43 -14.94 -13.70
N LEU A 40 -3.10 -13.86 -13.04
CA LEU A 40 -1.75 -13.31 -12.94
C LEU A 40 -0.87 -14.05 -11.93
N GLN A 41 -1.39 -15.10 -11.29
CA GLN A 41 -0.69 -15.90 -10.28
C GLN A 41 -0.17 -15.06 -9.10
N ALA A 42 -0.94 -14.05 -8.68
CA ALA A 42 -0.60 -13.26 -7.50
C ALA A 42 -0.62 -14.13 -6.25
N GLY A 43 0.40 -14.00 -5.40
CA GLY A 43 0.48 -14.71 -4.12
C GLY A 43 -0.23 -13.98 -2.98
N GLY A 44 -0.72 -12.76 -3.22
CA GLY A 44 -1.47 -11.96 -2.27
C GLY A 44 -2.16 -10.77 -2.92
N VAL A 45 -3.13 -10.19 -2.23
CA VAL A 45 -3.84 -8.99 -2.64
C VAL A 45 -3.98 -8.01 -1.48
N SER A 46 -3.82 -6.72 -1.78
CA SER A 46 -4.24 -5.62 -0.90
C SER A 46 -5.58 -5.11 -1.42
N ILE A 47 -6.59 -5.07 -0.58
CA ILE A 47 -7.97 -4.76 -0.97
C ILE A 47 -8.36 -3.40 -0.38
N GLU A 48 -8.52 -2.41 -1.24
CA GLU A 48 -9.04 -1.10 -0.87
C GLU A 48 -10.51 -1.21 -0.49
N SER A 49 -10.83 -0.85 0.75
CA SER A 49 -12.19 -0.96 1.29
C SER A 49 -13.20 -0.08 0.57
N CYS A 50 -12.75 1.00 -0.10
CA CYS A 50 -13.61 1.87 -0.91
C CYS A 50 -14.14 1.17 -2.18
N PHE A 51 -13.44 0.16 -2.70
CA PHE A 51 -13.87 -0.62 -3.87
C PHE A 51 -14.73 -1.84 -3.53
N VAL A 52 -14.96 -2.09 -2.25
CA VAL A 52 -15.77 -3.22 -1.79
C VAL A 52 -17.24 -2.79 -1.73
N PRO A 53 -18.11 -3.40 -2.55
CA PRO A 53 -19.50 -2.93 -2.72
C PRO A 53 -20.37 -3.18 -1.50
N ASN A 54 -20.06 -4.24 -0.73
CA ASN A 54 -20.77 -4.62 0.47
C ASN A 54 -19.77 -5.01 1.57
N LYS A 55 -19.89 -4.41 2.73
CA LYS A 55 -18.98 -4.64 3.88
C LYS A 55 -19.63 -5.41 5.01
N ASP A 56 -20.76 -6.09 4.74
CA ASP A 56 -21.38 -6.95 5.76
C ASP A 56 -20.56 -8.25 6.01
N PRO A 57 -20.73 -8.86 7.19
CA PRO A 57 -19.93 -10.03 7.58
C PRO A 57 -20.14 -11.24 6.65
N GLY A 58 -21.31 -11.40 6.03
CA GLY A 58 -21.63 -12.48 5.12
C GLY A 58 -20.79 -12.40 3.86
N TYR A 59 -20.87 -11.27 3.16
CA TYR A 59 -20.12 -11.03 1.93
C TYR A 59 -18.61 -11.09 2.15
N LEU A 60 -18.08 -10.47 3.22
CA LEU A 60 -16.65 -10.49 3.48
C LEU A 60 -16.10 -11.90 3.82
N ARG A 61 -16.93 -12.78 4.40
CA ARG A 61 -16.56 -14.20 4.58
C ARG A 61 -16.59 -14.98 3.26
N GLU A 62 -17.46 -14.62 2.31
CA GLU A 62 -17.43 -15.19 0.96
C GLU A 62 -16.16 -14.77 0.21
N VAL A 63 -15.77 -13.49 0.30
CA VAL A 63 -14.50 -13.01 -0.22
C VAL A 63 -13.32 -13.74 0.42
N LYS A 64 -13.36 -13.94 1.75
CA LYS A 64 -12.34 -14.74 2.46
C LYS A 64 -12.26 -16.16 1.90
N ALA A 65 -13.39 -16.84 1.72
CA ALA A 65 -13.42 -18.20 1.20
C ALA A 65 -12.80 -18.29 -0.21
N MET A 66 -13.08 -17.31 -1.08
CA MET A 66 -12.49 -17.21 -2.41
C MET A 66 -10.96 -17.02 -2.33
N LEU A 67 -10.47 -16.13 -1.46
CA LEU A 67 -9.04 -15.91 -1.26
C LEU A 67 -8.33 -17.15 -0.71
N ASP A 68 -8.97 -17.86 0.22
CA ASP A 68 -8.45 -19.12 0.78
C ASP A 68 -8.38 -20.22 -0.30
N GLU A 69 -9.41 -20.36 -1.15
CA GLU A 69 -9.40 -21.27 -2.31
C GLU A 69 -8.26 -20.94 -3.29
N PHE A 70 -7.99 -19.65 -3.51
CA PHE A 70 -6.92 -19.19 -4.40
C PHE A 70 -5.53 -19.26 -3.77
N GLY A 71 -5.43 -19.53 -2.45
CA GLY A 71 -4.17 -19.56 -1.70
C GLY A 71 -3.49 -18.19 -1.60
N MET A 72 -4.27 -17.11 -1.62
CA MET A 72 -3.79 -15.75 -1.59
C MET A 72 -3.71 -15.18 -0.16
N ASP A 73 -2.57 -14.59 0.17
CA ASP A 73 -2.44 -13.70 1.32
C ASP A 73 -3.23 -12.40 1.08
N ARG A 74 -3.58 -11.70 2.16
CA ARG A 74 -4.39 -10.48 2.04
C ARG A 74 -4.01 -9.42 3.05
N VAL A 75 -4.08 -8.17 2.61
CA VAL A 75 -4.10 -6.96 3.42
C VAL A 75 -5.45 -6.29 3.21
N TRP A 76 -6.06 -5.82 4.27
CA TRP A 76 -7.24 -4.97 4.21
C TRP A 76 -6.79 -3.52 4.24
N ALA A 77 -7.08 -2.73 3.20
CA ALA A 77 -6.71 -1.34 3.16
C ALA A 77 -7.92 -0.46 3.49
N TRP A 78 -7.88 0.21 4.64
CA TRP A 78 -8.88 1.21 4.97
C TRP A 78 -8.67 2.43 4.08
N GLY A 79 -9.50 2.54 3.03
CA GLY A 79 -9.48 3.63 2.07
C GLY A 79 -10.28 4.83 2.56
N HIS A 80 -9.61 5.92 2.82
CA HIS A 80 -10.19 7.23 3.09
C HIS A 80 -9.33 8.28 2.38
N PRO A 81 -9.92 9.22 1.61
CA PRO A 81 -9.16 10.12 0.73
C PRO A 81 -8.07 10.92 1.43
N ASP A 82 -8.34 11.41 2.64
CA ASP A 82 -7.42 12.22 3.43
C ASP A 82 -6.97 11.54 4.73
N GLY A 83 -7.23 10.23 4.86
CA GLY A 83 -6.89 9.45 6.04
C GLY A 83 -7.49 10.04 7.31
N LEU A 84 -6.68 10.11 8.38
CA LEU A 84 -7.07 10.70 9.66
C LEU A 84 -6.87 12.22 9.70
N GLU A 85 -6.53 12.86 8.58
CA GLU A 85 -6.29 14.31 8.46
C GLU A 85 -5.28 14.81 9.52
N GLY A 86 -4.15 14.11 9.68
CA GLY A 86 -3.17 14.43 10.71
C GLY A 86 -3.74 14.35 12.14
N GLY A 87 -4.68 13.43 12.35
CA GLY A 87 -5.30 13.18 13.66
C GLY A 87 -6.44 14.14 14.04
N ARG A 88 -6.98 14.91 13.11
CA ARG A 88 -8.11 15.82 13.35
C ARG A 88 -9.47 15.19 13.14
N ASN A 89 -9.57 14.22 12.22
CA ASN A 89 -10.84 13.62 11.83
C ASN A 89 -11.23 12.46 12.74
N ARG A 90 -12.05 12.77 13.76
CA ARG A 90 -12.55 11.77 14.73
C ARG A 90 -13.61 10.85 14.13
N GLU A 91 -14.28 11.25 13.06
CA GLU A 91 -15.25 10.39 12.36
C GLU A 91 -14.51 9.33 11.54
N ALA A 92 -13.55 9.73 10.71
CA ALA A 92 -12.66 8.82 10.01
C ALA A 92 -11.95 7.84 10.96
N TYR A 93 -11.55 8.30 12.16
CA TYR A 93 -11.00 7.41 13.19
C TYR A 93 -12.00 6.33 13.64
N ARG A 94 -13.27 6.69 13.88
CA ARG A 94 -14.30 5.68 14.25
C ARG A 94 -14.56 4.70 13.12
N GLU A 95 -14.57 5.17 11.86
CA GLU A 95 -14.70 4.30 10.69
C GLU A 95 -13.50 3.36 10.54
N MET A 96 -12.28 3.86 10.76
CA MET A 96 -11.06 3.05 10.78
C MET A 96 -11.13 1.95 11.86
N ILE A 97 -11.59 2.28 13.07
CA ILE A 97 -11.76 1.28 14.14
C ILE A 97 -12.84 0.24 13.78
N ALA A 98 -13.95 0.65 13.19
CA ALA A 98 -14.98 -0.27 12.72
C ALA A 98 -14.47 -1.16 11.57
N SER A 99 -13.56 -0.66 10.74
CA SER A 99 -12.94 -1.41 9.64
C SER A 99 -12.04 -2.56 10.11
N LEU A 100 -11.61 -2.58 11.38
CA LEU A 100 -10.92 -3.73 11.97
C LEU A 100 -11.80 -5.00 11.96
N ASP A 101 -13.11 -4.87 12.17
CA ASP A 101 -14.02 -6.01 12.08
C ASP A 101 -14.11 -6.53 10.64
N GLN A 102 -14.10 -5.62 9.66
CA GLN A 102 -14.08 -5.97 8.24
C GLN A 102 -12.79 -6.72 7.87
N ALA A 103 -11.63 -6.23 8.34
CA ALA A 103 -10.36 -6.93 8.19
C ALA A 103 -10.38 -8.33 8.79
N ALA A 104 -10.98 -8.51 9.97
CA ALA A 104 -11.15 -9.81 10.60
C ALA A 104 -12.06 -10.75 9.77
N TRP A 105 -13.17 -10.24 9.24
CA TRP A 105 -14.12 -11.05 8.46
C TRP A 105 -13.52 -11.52 7.12
N VAL A 106 -12.68 -10.69 6.48
CA VAL A 106 -11.97 -11.10 5.26
C VAL A 106 -10.73 -11.94 5.56
N GLY A 107 -10.36 -12.08 6.84
CA GLY A 107 -9.22 -12.86 7.31
C GLY A 107 -7.87 -12.19 7.10
N ALA A 108 -7.83 -10.87 7.08
CA ALA A 108 -6.59 -10.10 7.01
C ALA A 108 -5.94 -9.97 8.40
N GLY A 109 -4.67 -10.29 8.50
CA GLY A 109 -3.87 -10.08 9.71
C GLY A 109 -3.19 -8.71 9.78
N VAL A 110 -3.26 -7.96 8.69
CA VAL A 110 -2.74 -6.59 8.58
C VAL A 110 -3.81 -5.71 7.98
N MET A 111 -4.00 -4.52 8.56
CA MET A 111 -4.85 -3.47 8.02
C MET A 111 -4.00 -2.23 7.71
N ARG A 112 -3.94 -1.85 6.43
CA ARG A 112 -3.32 -0.59 6.02
C ARG A 112 -4.22 0.57 6.43
N VAL A 113 -3.62 1.64 6.92
CA VAL A 113 -4.27 2.88 7.35
C VAL A 113 -3.48 4.09 6.89
N VAL A 114 -4.15 5.23 6.73
CA VAL A 114 -3.53 6.50 6.33
C VAL A 114 -3.66 7.52 7.46
N GLY A 115 -2.52 8.03 7.94
CA GLY A 115 -2.48 9.01 9.04
C GLY A 115 -2.79 10.42 8.59
N SER A 116 -2.28 10.82 7.44
CA SER A 116 -2.45 12.13 6.82
C SER A 116 -2.43 11.98 5.29
N SER A 117 -2.46 13.08 4.56
CA SER A 117 -2.39 13.05 3.10
C SER A 117 -1.60 14.24 2.56
N LEU A 118 -1.39 14.23 1.25
CA LEU A 118 -0.79 15.35 0.52
C LEU A 118 -1.50 16.69 0.77
N SER A 119 -2.79 16.67 1.11
CA SER A 119 -3.59 17.86 1.39
C SER A 119 -3.09 18.62 2.63
N PHE A 120 -2.42 17.92 3.55
CA PHE A 120 -1.93 18.48 4.82
C PHE A 120 -0.40 18.54 4.91
N ARG A 121 0.32 18.15 3.83
CA ARG A 121 1.80 18.05 3.82
C ARG A 121 2.54 19.38 4.05
N HIS A 122 1.88 20.51 3.84
CA HIS A 122 2.44 21.84 4.05
C HIS A 122 2.02 22.48 5.38
N GLU A 123 1.18 21.81 6.16
CA GLU A 123 0.84 22.23 7.50
C GLU A 123 1.95 21.80 8.49
N PRO A 124 2.05 22.44 9.66
CA PRO A 124 3.02 22.01 10.67
C PRO A 124 2.86 20.53 11.03
N HIS A 125 3.93 19.74 10.87
CA HIS A 125 3.89 18.28 11.09
C HIS A 125 3.89 17.91 12.58
N GLU A 126 4.57 18.67 13.44
CA GLU A 126 4.63 18.40 14.88
C GLU A 126 3.24 18.20 15.54
N PRO A 127 2.25 19.10 15.33
CA PRO A 127 0.91 18.89 15.87
C PRO A 127 0.17 17.69 15.23
N GLN A 128 0.44 17.37 13.96
CA GLN A 128 -0.15 16.21 13.30
C GLN A 128 0.38 14.92 13.93
N ILE A 129 1.69 14.80 14.07
CA ILE A 129 2.36 13.63 14.65
C ILE A 129 1.90 13.42 16.11
N ALA A 130 1.84 14.49 16.89
CA ALA A 130 1.37 14.40 18.28
C ALA A 130 -0.06 13.83 18.38
N ARG A 131 -1.01 14.35 17.55
CA ARG A 131 -2.39 13.86 17.53
C ARG A 131 -2.48 12.42 17.03
N LEU A 132 -1.73 12.08 15.96
CA LEU A 132 -1.69 10.72 15.42
C LEU A 132 -1.10 9.73 16.43
N THR A 133 -0.06 10.11 17.17
CA THR A 133 0.51 9.29 18.26
C THR A 133 -0.55 8.93 19.29
N GLU A 134 -1.33 9.90 19.75
CA GLU A 134 -2.42 9.65 20.70
C GLU A 134 -3.48 8.72 20.11
N MET A 135 -3.94 9.00 18.89
CA MET A 135 -4.93 8.16 18.19
C MET A 135 -4.46 6.73 18.00
N PHE A 136 -3.22 6.54 17.54
CA PHE A 136 -2.70 5.19 17.33
C PHE A 136 -2.44 4.43 18.63
N ARG A 137 -2.09 5.09 19.73
CA ARG A 137 -2.01 4.46 21.06
C ARG A 137 -3.35 3.88 21.53
N GLU A 138 -4.46 4.49 21.12
CA GLU A 138 -5.81 3.96 21.35
C GLU A 138 -6.14 2.85 20.34
N ALA A 139 -5.89 3.09 19.05
CA ALA A 139 -6.23 2.18 17.97
C ALA A 139 -5.53 0.81 18.08
N VAL A 140 -4.27 0.79 18.52
CA VAL A 140 -3.51 -0.48 18.66
C VAL A 140 -4.13 -1.42 19.70
N LYS A 141 -4.86 -0.91 20.70
CA LYS A 141 -5.58 -1.75 21.67
C LYS A 141 -6.73 -2.48 20.99
N ALA A 142 -7.55 -1.74 20.21
CA ALA A 142 -8.64 -2.33 19.45
C ALA A 142 -8.15 -3.32 18.37
N ALA A 143 -7.00 -3.04 17.76
CA ALA A 143 -6.35 -3.91 16.79
C ALA A 143 -5.82 -5.20 17.45
N GLN A 144 -5.19 -5.08 18.62
CA GLN A 144 -4.70 -6.20 19.42
C GLN A 144 -5.82 -7.16 19.82
N ASP A 145 -6.97 -6.62 20.27
CA ASP A 145 -8.15 -7.43 20.67
C ASP A 145 -8.66 -8.31 19.51
N ARG A 146 -8.36 -7.94 18.26
CA ARG A 146 -8.75 -8.66 17.04
C ARG A 146 -7.60 -9.45 16.39
N GLY A 147 -6.39 -9.38 16.97
CA GLY A 147 -5.20 -10.01 16.39
C GLY A 147 -4.75 -9.40 15.07
N ILE A 148 -5.10 -8.13 14.80
CA ILE A 148 -4.76 -7.40 13.57
C ILE A 148 -3.66 -6.39 13.87
N ARG A 149 -2.70 -6.26 12.96
CA ARG A 149 -1.67 -5.21 13.04
C ARG A 149 -2.05 -4.06 12.10
N LEU A 150 -1.93 -2.83 12.58
CA LEU A 150 -2.09 -1.62 11.79
C LEU A 150 -0.78 -1.32 11.06
N ALA A 151 -0.88 -1.07 9.77
CA ALA A 151 0.23 -0.65 8.93
C ALA A 151 -0.04 0.78 8.42
N VAL A 152 0.53 1.80 9.09
CA VAL A 152 0.40 3.17 8.60
C VAL A 152 1.20 3.34 7.32
N GLU A 153 0.62 3.95 6.30
CA GLU A 153 1.31 4.22 5.04
C GLU A 153 2.02 5.57 5.06
N ASN A 154 3.20 5.63 4.44
CA ASN A 154 3.81 6.89 4.02
C ASN A 154 3.08 7.39 2.75
N HIS A 155 2.12 8.31 2.94
CA HIS A 155 1.14 8.70 1.93
C HIS A 155 1.34 10.14 1.41
N ILE A 156 2.56 10.49 0.97
CA ILE A 156 2.98 11.83 0.51
C ILE A 156 2.73 12.90 1.62
N ASP A 157 2.95 12.51 2.85
CA ASP A 157 2.66 13.30 4.06
C ASP A 157 3.90 13.54 4.91
N PHE A 158 4.54 12.49 5.41
CA PHE A 158 5.64 12.55 6.35
C PHE A 158 6.93 11.97 5.76
N THR A 159 8.06 12.54 6.19
CA THR A 159 9.40 12.02 5.90
C THR A 159 9.67 10.70 6.66
N ALA A 160 10.71 9.99 6.24
CA ALA A 160 11.12 8.75 6.91
C ALA A 160 11.45 8.94 8.40
N GLU A 161 12.03 10.08 8.78
CA GLU A 161 12.35 10.40 10.19
C GLU A 161 11.07 10.63 11.01
N GLU A 162 10.09 11.30 10.43
CA GLU A 162 8.81 11.58 11.08
C GLU A 162 8.00 10.31 11.26
N ILE A 163 7.98 9.42 10.26
CA ILE A 163 7.36 8.09 10.37
C ILE A 163 8.07 7.26 11.46
N LEU A 164 9.40 7.22 11.46
CA LEU A 164 10.17 6.49 12.47
C LEU A 164 9.84 7.00 13.88
N ARG A 165 9.75 8.31 14.04
CA ARG A 165 9.35 8.94 15.30
C ARG A 165 7.94 8.55 15.72
N LEU A 166 6.95 8.64 14.82
CA LEU A 166 5.57 8.23 15.09
C LEU A 166 5.49 6.79 15.58
N LEU A 167 6.14 5.86 14.86
CA LEU A 167 6.19 4.45 15.24
C LEU A 167 6.85 4.25 16.61
N GLY A 168 7.97 4.93 16.88
CA GLY A 168 8.68 4.88 18.13
C GLY A 168 7.90 5.45 19.31
N GLU A 169 7.19 6.57 19.13
CA GLU A 169 6.38 7.20 20.18
C GLU A 169 5.13 6.38 20.52
N VAL A 170 4.53 5.67 19.56
CA VAL A 170 3.44 4.73 19.85
C VAL A 170 3.98 3.46 20.51
N GLY A 171 5.12 2.94 20.07
CA GLY A 171 5.89 1.89 20.74
C GLY A 171 5.12 0.57 20.86
N SER A 172 4.31 0.18 19.88
CA SER A 172 3.48 -1.02 19.93
C SER A 172 3.81 -2.00 18.78
N PRO A 173 3.90 -3.31 19.04
CA PRO A 173 4.07 -4.31 17.97
C PRO A 173 2.83 -4.43 17.07
N TYR A 174 1.71 -3.81 17.44
CA TYR A 174 0.49 -3.75 16.65
C TYR A 174 0.40 -2.52 15.74
N LEU A 175 1.43 -1.65 15.73
CA LEU A 175 1.61 -0.60 14.72
C LEU A 175 2.93 -0.80 14.01
N GLY A 176 2.89 -0.81 12.69
CA GLY A 176 4.04 -0.78 11.80
C GLY A 176 3.76 0.03 10.56
N LEU A 177 4.46 -0.25 9.49
CA LEU A 177 4.45 0.52 8.27
C LEU A 177 3.90 -0.30 7.09
N ASN A 178 3.03 0.28 6.30
CA ASN A 178 2.87 -0.07 4.89
C ASN A 178 3.85 0.80 4.10
N PHE A 179 4.98 0.21 3.69
CA PHE A 179 6.01 0.95 2.98
C PHE A 179 5.64 1.11 1.52
N ASP A 180 5.27 2.33 1.12
CA ASP A 180 5.14 2.70 -0.28
C ASP A 180 6.50 3.15 -0.82
N THR A 181 6.99 2.47 -1.84
CA THR A 181 8.32 2.69 -2.39
C THR A 181 8.42 3.98 -3.21
N GLY A 182 7.31 4.49 -3.73
CA GLY A 182 7.26 5.68 -4.57
C GLY A 182 6.96 6.97 -3.81
N ASN A 183 6.16 6.91 -2.75
CA ASN A 183 5.68 8.12 -2.09
C ASN A 183 6.79 8.95 -1.41
N PHE A 184 7.86 8.30 -0.92
CA PHE A 184 9.04 9.05 -0.44
C PHE A 184 9.70 9.86 -1.55
N LEU A 185 9.79 9.31 -2.78
CA LEU A 185 10.35 10.05 -3.92
C LEU A 185 9.51 11.30 -4.25
N ARG A 186 8.19 11.24 -4.09
CA ARG A 186 7.27 12.39 -4.26
C ARG A 186 7.49 13.50 -3.22
N LEU A 187 8.09 13.17 -2.08
CA LEU A 187 8.54 14.13 -1.07
C LEU A 187 10.02 14.55 -1.26
N LEU A 188 10.68 14.05 -2.29
CA LEU A 188 12.14 14.18 -2.50
C LEU A 188 12.95 13.60 -1.33
N ASP A 189 12.37 12.65 -0.59
CA ASP A 189 13.09 11.82 0.38
C ASP A 189 13.58 10.54 -0.33
N ASP A 190 14.76 10.07 0.03
CA ASP A 190 15.42 8.94 -0.64
C ASP A 190 14.80 7.61 -0.15
N PRO A 191 14.09 6.85 -1.02
CA PRO A 191 13.42 5.60 -0.58
C PRO A 191 14.38 4.55 -0.02
N VAL A 192 15.63 4.50 -0.51
CA VAL A 192 16.63 3.54 -0.04
C VAL A 192 17.12 3.90 1.37
N LYS A 193 17.33 5.20 1.63
CA LYS A 193 17.69 5.67 2.98
C LYS A 193 16.51 5.48 3.95
N ALA A 194 15.29 5.72 3.49
CA ALA A 194 14.08 5.47 4.25
C ALA A 194 13.95 3.97 4.62
N MET A 195 14.10 3.08 3.63
CA MET A 195 14.02 1.62 3.85
C MET A 195 15.07 1.13 4.85
N LYS A 196 16.33 1.59 4.78
CA LYS A 196 17.37 1.21 5.75
C LYS A 196 16.98 1.48 7.21
N LYS A 197 16.15 2.50 7.47
CA LYS A 197 15.68 2.84 8.81
C LYS A 197 14.39 2.14 9.19
N LEU A 198 13.48 1.99 8.23
CA LEU A 198 12.09 1.60 8.45
C LEU A 198 11.82 0.12 8.19
N ALA A 199 12.73 -0.62 7.53
CA ALA A 199 12.51 -2.03 7.19
C ALA A 199 12.08 -2.91 8.38
N PRO A 200 12.60 -2.75 9.61
CA PRO A 200 12.16 -3.55 10.76
C PRO A 200 10.69 -3.34 11.16
N PHE A 201 10.07 -2.26 10.71
CA PHE A 201 8.70 -1.92 11.04
C PHE A 201 7.71 -2.27 9.92
N VAL A 202 8.20 -2.75 8.76
CA VAL A 202 7.34 -3.01 7.59
C VAL A 202 6.47 -4.23 7.83
N LEU A 203 5.16 -4.03 7.74
CA LEU A 203 4.12 -5.07 7.86
C LEU A 203 3.44 -5.36 6.52
N ALA A 204 3.40 -4.37 5.62
CA ALA A 204 2.87 -4.46 4.27
C ALA A 204 3.64 -3.52 3.35
N THR A 205 3.45 -3.66 2.04
CA THR A 205 4.14 -2.82 1.05
C THR A 205 3.20 -2.39 -0.06
N HIS A 206 3.43 -1.19 -0.60
CA HIS A 206 3.05 -0.81 -1.95
C HIS A 206 4.32 -0.64 -2.78
N VAL A 207 4.48 -1.51 -3.77
CA VAL A 207 5.64 -1.44 -4.68
C VAL A 207 5.25 -0.62 -5.89
N LYS A 208 5.68 0.61 -5.87
CA LYS A 208 5.41 1.64 -6.87
C LYS A 208 6.72 2.12 -7.47
N ASP A 209 6.88 2.01 -8.78
CA ASP A 209 8.00 2.60 -9.51
C ASP A 209 7.52 3.81 -10.29
N LEU A 210 8.32 4.85 -10.32
CA LEU A 210 7.90 6.17 -10.77
C LEU A 210 8.91 6.80 -11.73
N LYS A 211 8.40 7.59 -12.68
CA LYS A 211 9.23 8.50 -13.49
C LYS A 211 8.55 9.87 -13.65
N PRO A 212 9.32 10.96 -13.90
CA PRO A 212 8.75 12.29 -14.07
C PRO A 212 7.98 12.39 -15.39
N GLN A 213 6.81 13.03 -15.35
CA GLN A 213 5.98 13.27 -16.52
C GLN A 213 6.30 14.63 -17.15
N LYS A 214 6.74 14.62 -18.40
CA LYS A 214 7.03 15.84 -19.15
C LYS A 214 5.78 16.71 -19.34
N GLY A 215 5.91 18.00 -19.02
CA GLY A 215 4.81 18.96 -19.19
C GLY A 215 3.85 19.07 -18.01
N VAL A 216 4.07 18.30 -16.96
CA VAL A 216 3.36 18.40 -15.68
C VAL A 216 4.18 19.26 -14.73
N SER A 217 3.54 20.11 -13.92
CA SER A 217 4.22 20.87 -12.87
C SER A 217 4.78 19.92 -11.80
N ALA A 218 5.95 20.25 -11.25
CA ALA A 218 6.54 19.49 -10.15
C ALA A 218 5.71 19.58 -8.85
N ASP A 219 4.79 20.55 -8.75
CA ASP A 219 3.87 20.69 -7.61
C ASP A 219 2.70 19.70 -7.67
N GLU A 220 2.43 19.12 -8.84
CA GLU A 220 1.38 18.12 -9.01
C GLU A 220 1.84 16.77 -8.44
N TRP A 221 0.98 16.11 -7.67
CA TRP A 221 1.32 14.84 -7.02
C TRP A 221 1.67 13.74 -8.02
N PHE A 222 1.08 13.78 -9.23
CA PHE A 222 1.33 12.85 -10.33
C PHE A 222 2.47 13.28 -11.26
N PHE A 223 3.24 14.33 -10.93
CA PHE A 223 4.47 14.65 -11.65
C PHE A 223 5.39 13.44 -11.75
N PHE A 224 5.56 12.72 -10.64
CA PHE A 224 6.10 11.37 -10.64
C PHE A 224 4.96 10.38 -10.83
N SER A 225 4.78 9.91 -12.05
CA SER A 225 3.72 8.97 -12.45
C SER A 225 4.22 7.54 -12.41
N SER A 226 3.32 6.60 -12.13
CA SER A 226 3.63 5.17 -12.01
C SER A 226 4.08 4.57 -13.33
N THR A 227 5.07 3.69 -13.25
CA THR A 227 5.55 2.86 -14.36
C THR A 227 5.45 1.38 -13.97
N PRO A 228 5.56 0.46 -14.92
CA PRO A 228 5.91 -0.92 -14.56
C PRO A 228 7.19 -0.95 -13.75
N VAL A 229 7.25 -1.84 -12.76
CA VAL A 229 8.44 -2.03 -11.93
C VAL A 229 9.68 -2.31 -12.80
N GLY A 230 10.74 -1.56 -12.57
CA GLY A 230 11.99 -1.61 -13.33
C GLY A 230 12.11 -0.60 -14.46
N ASP A 231 11.04 0.14 -14.78
CA ASP A 231 11.06 1.16 -15.84
C ASP A 231 11.20 2.59 -15.28
N GLY A 232 11.18 2.75 -13.95
CA GLY A 232 11.22 4.03 -13.27
C GLY A 232 12.56 4.38 -12.63
N LEU A 233 12.51 5.26 -11.65
CA LEU A 233 13.67 5.79 -10.94
C LEU A 233 13.90 5.14 -9.57
N VAL A 234 12.94 4.35 -9.08
CA VAL A 234 13.03 3.75 -7.75
C VAL A 234 13.90 2.50 -7.81
N GLU A 235 14.89 2.44 -6.93
CA GLU A 235 15.82 1.29 -6.83
C GLU A 235 15.14 0.06 -6.21
N ILE A 236 14.08 -0.45 -6.88
CA ILE A 236 13.19 -1.50 -6.34
C ILE A 236 13.98 -2.75 -5.93
N GLU A 237 14.95 -3.20 -6.73
CA GLU A 237 15.75 -4.38 -6.39
C GLU A 237 16.50 -4.19 -5.07
N GLN A 238 17.04 -2.99 -4.82
CA GLN A 238 17.72 -2.67 -3.56
C GLN A 238 16.75 -2.61 -2.39
N LEU A 239 15.55 -2.05 -2.58
CA LEU A 239 14.51 -2.00 -1.54
C LEU A 239 14.04 -3.41 -1.15
N VAL A 240 13.80 -4.26 -2.14
CA VAL A 240 13.40 -5.67 -1.91
C VAL A 240 14.48 -6.44 -1.18
N ARG A 241 15.76 -6.20 -1.48
CA ARG A 241 16.89 -6.79 -0.76
C ARG A 241 16.91 -6.36 0.72
N LEU A 242 16.74 -5.07 1.00
CA LEU A 242 16.70 -4.56 2.38
C LEU A 242 15.52 -5.13 3.18
N LEU A 243 14.36 -5.31 2.55
CA LEU A 243 13.22 -5.99 3.16
C LEU A 243 13.53 -7.46 3.48
N ASP A 244 14.18 -8.17 2.56
CA ASP A 244 14.58 -9.56 2.74
C ASP A 244 15.61 -9.72 3.86
N GLU A 245 16.60 -8.82 3.94
CA GLU A 245 17.60 -8.75 5.02
C GLU A 245 16.96 -8.46 6.39
N ALA A 246 15.91 -7.64 6.41
CA ALA A 246 15.13 -7.34 7.62
C ALA A 246 14.16 -8.47 8.02
N GLY A 247 14.04 -9.53 7.22
CA GLY A 247 13.17 -10.67 7.50
C GLY A 247 11.69 -10.43 7.22
N TYR A 248 11.35 -9.53 6.32
CA TYR A 248 9.96 -9.28 5.93
C TYR A 248 9.27 -10.55 5.41
N GLN A 249 8.10 -10.87 5.95
CA GLN A 249 7.35 -12.11 5.66
C GLN A 249 6.08 -11.87 4.84
N GLY A 250 5.72 -10.62 4.58
CA GLY A 250 4.55 -10.28 3.77
C GLY A 250 4.79 -10.49 2.27
N PHE A 251 3.88 -10.00 1.47
CA PHE A 251 4.01 -10.00 0.02
C PHE A 251 4.31 -8.59 -0.51
N LEU A 252 4.91 -8.53 -1.68
CA LEU A 252 5.21 -7.31 -2.41
C LEU A 252 3.99 -6.96 -3.27
N ALA A 253 3.18 -6.00 -2.83
CA ALA A 253 1.98 -5.57 -3.55
C ALA A 253 2.33 -4.52 -4.60
N VAL A 254 2.23 -4.84 -5.88
CA VAL A 254 2.31 -3.85 -6.96
C VAL A 254 1.19 -2.84 -6.79
N GLU A 255 1.52 -1.56 -6.85
CA GLU A 255 0.54 -0.48 -6.89
C GLU A 255 0.84 0.49 -8.05
N ILE A 256 -0.23 0.81 -8.80
CA ILE A 256 -0.23 1.80 -9.89
C ILE A 256 -1.38 2.76 -9.61
N ASP A 257 -1.05 3.96 -9.16
CA ASP A 257 -2.05 4.99 -8.83
C ASP A 257 -2.33 5.94 -10.00
N PHE A 258 -1.32 6.29 -10.77
CA PHE A 258 -1.44 7.13 -11.95
C PHE A 258 -0.44 6.66 -13.00
N LEU A 259 -0.89 5.81 -13.91
CA LEU A 259 0.00 5.24 -14.92
C LEU A 259 0.54 6.32 -15.87
N HIS A 260 1.85 6.34 -16.07
CA HIS A 260 2.50 7.29 -16.95
C HIS A 260 1.98 7.18 -18.39
N PRO A 261 1.71 8.30 -19.09
CA PRO A 261 1.09 8.31 -20.43
C PRO A 261 1.80 7.46 -21.48
N ASP A 262 3.11 7.24 -21.33
CA ASP A 262 3.89 6.38 -22.24
C ASP A 262 3.36 4.94 -22.33
N TYR A 263 2.56 4.51 -21.37
CA TYR A 263 1.98 3.15 -21.31
C TYR A 263 0.53 3.11 -21.84
N GLY A 264 0.01 4.22 -22.38
CA GLY A 264 -1.28 4.25 -23.11
C GLY A 264 -2.51 3.92 -22.27
N GLY A 265 -2.42 3.97 -20.94
CA GLY A 265 -3.52 3.60 -20.04
C GLY A 265 -3.76 2.10 -19.93
N ASP A 266 -2.75 1.28 -20.21
CA ASP A 266 -2.77 -0.18 -20.05
C ASP A 266 -2.26 -0.58 -18.65
N GLU A 267 -3.08 -0.34 -17.62
CA GLU A 267 -2.77 -0.74 -16.25
C GLU A 267 -2.56 -2.24 -16.13
N ASP A 268 -3.37 -3.03 -16.83
CA ASP A 268 -3.30 -4.48 -16.75
C ASP A 268 -1.96 -5.02 -17.30
N GLY A 269 -1.51 -4.50 -18.42
CA GLY A 269 -0.18 -4.81 -18.96
C GLY A 269 0.95 -4.33 -18.06
N ALA A 270 0.80 -3.15 -17.46
CA ALA A 270 1.78 -2.61 -16.51
C ALA A 270 1.87 -3.46 -15.22
N VAL A 271 0.74 -3.90 -14.68
CA VAL A 271 0.68 -4.83 -13.54
C VAL A 271 1.35 -6.16 -13.88
N ALA A 272 1.02 -6.76 -15.03
CA ALA A 272 1.59 -8.04 -15.46
C ALA A 272 3.13 -7.97 -15.58
N ARG A 273 3.66 -6.90 -16.18
CA ARG A 273 5.10 -6.64 -16.28
C ARG A 273 5.75 -6.45 -14.90
N SER A 274 5.12 -5.69 -14.02
CA SER A 274 5.59 -5.44 -12.65
C SER A 274 5.69 -6.75 -11.85
N LEU A 275 4.68 -7.61 -11.93
CA LEU A 275 4.70 -8.92 -11.29
C LEU A 275 5.84 -9.81 -11.82
N GLN A 276 6.06 -9.79 -13.13
CA GLN A 276 7.16 -10.55 -13.76
C GLN A 276 8.52 -10.07 -13.23
N GLU A 277 8.74 -8.77 -13.18
CA GLU A 277 10.00 -8.21 -12.70
C GLU A 277 10.22 -8.48 -11.20
N LEU A 278 9.20 -8.32 -10.37
CA LEU A 278 9.32 -8.66 -8.93
C LEU A 278 9.61 -10.15 -8.70
N ARG A 279 9.04 -11.03 -9.53
CA ARG A 279 9.38 -12.46 -9.46
C ARG A 279 10.84 -12.72 -9.86
N ARG A 280 11.35 -12.02 -10.87
CA ARG A 280 12.76 -12.09 -11.26
C ARG A 280 13.66 -11.68 -10.09
N ILE A 281 13.35 -10.54 -9.45
CA ILE A 281 14.11 -10.01 -8.32
C ILE A 281 14.07 -11.00 -7.14
N THR A 282 12.89 -11.46 -6.73
CA THR A 282 12.75 -12.36 -5.58
C THR A 282 13.39 -13.73 -5.83
N ALA A 283 13.35 -14.24 -7.06
CA ALA A 283 14.04 -15.49 -7.43
C ALA A 283 15.56 -15.34 -7.42
N ALA A 284 16.10 -14.19 -7.84
CA ALA A 284 17.52 -13.91 -7.80
C ALA A 284 18.05 -13.87 -6.34
N LEU A 285 17.30 -13.23 -5.44
CA LEU A 285 17.64 -13.18 -4.01
C LEU A 285 17.61 -14.57 -3.35
N ALA A 286 16.63 -15.41 -3.70
CA ALA A 286 16.58 -16.78 -3.17
C ALA A 286 17.80 -17.62 -3.58
N LYS A 287 18.22 -17.54 -4.87
CA LYS A 287 19.41 -18.24 -5.38
C LYS A 287 20.71 -17.73 -4.73
N GLY A 288 20.81 -16.42 -4.45
CA GLY A 288 21.97 -15.85 -3.77
C GLY A 288 22.19 -16.49 -2.38
N LYS A 289 21.13 -16.63 -1.61
CA LYS A 289 21.16 -17.26 -0.28
C LYS A 289 21.55 -18.74 -0.32
N GLU A 290 21.11 -19.49 -1.33
CA GLU A 290 21.48 -20.91 -1.50
C GLU A 290 22.97 -21.10 -1.86
N ALA A 291 23.59 -20.09 -2.50
CA ALA A 291 25.00 -20.14 -2.89
C ALA A 291 25.96 -19.74 -1.74
N GLU A 292 25.46 -19.12 -0.67
CA GLU A 292 26.23 -18.69 0.51
C GLU A 292 26.21 -19.73 1.66
N VAL A 293 25.40 -20.78 1.56
CA VAL A 293 25.29 -21.92 2.49
C VAL A 293 26.10 -23.13 1.97
#